data_664669ea80a2800ecdad3f4b5ab69f4b
#
_entry.id   664669ea80a2800ecdad3f4b5ab69f4b
#
_cell.length_a   1.000
_cell.length_b   1.000
_cell.length_c   1.000
_cell.angle_alpha   90.00
_cell.angle_beta   90.00
_cell.angle_gamma   90.00
#
_symmetry.space_group_name_H-M   'P 1'
#
loop_
_entity.id
_entity.type
_entity.pdbx_description
1 polymer ?
#
loop_
_entity_poly.entity_id
_entity_poly.type
_entity_poly.pdbx_seq_one_letter_code
_entity_poly.pdbx_strand_id
1 'polypeptide(L)'
;YMTVSVRDTMISGSMKDSLKDRESLKMTLELPSGYFSGSHAKWSANWLATVFVLLLIVLALLYWARTLRSARLRASARMLPPDSVQPGDLPYLLCRERPNFNMLVCYWASLGYLSIFVNEKGNVILRRRVEMGNERRRLECRLFSELFGDNDVCDGASLRYKRTAARAIEQTPRYWDRRLYEKSSGNIVLMQGLCALATSVAMLLSMSVILPVMSARGLVLFLFFLLGIPMSLLIQRAVRAIYLREVLWLALGGLSALAMVVLAGAGDALTMLLTLAMSVFTGWQTLHGGKRSELGNQLIGQTLGFRKYLSKASDSHTEMMLRRDGQYFYKLLPYAEALGLGAQFAARFGDTELEPCDWYGEANELPNQAGGFYSRWRETLALLDVSILK
;
A
#
# COMPACT_ATOMS: atom_id res chain seq x y z
N TYR A 1 8.41 -68.97 29.76
CA TYR A 1 7.12 -68.30 29.80
C TYR A 1 7.34 -66.86 30.29
N MET A 2 6.40 -65.96 30.07
CA MET A 2 6.43 -64.51 30.31
C MET A 2 5.73 -64.15 31.61
N THR A 3 6.33 -63.34 32.43
CA THR A 3 5.61 -62.70 33.57
C THR A 3 5.27 -61.27 33.19
N VAL A 4 3.96 -60.95 33.28
CA VAL A 4 3.44 -59.57 33.01
C VAL A 4 3.00 -58.97 34.30
N SER A 5 3.45 -57.75 34.59
CA SER A 5 3.00 -56.97 35.75
C SER A 5 2.43 -55.63 35.25
N VAL A 6 1.27 -55.26 35.78
CA VAL A 6 0.61 -53.96 35.51
C VAL A 6 0.68 -53.14 36.77
N ARG A 7 1.34 -51.97 36.73
CA ARG A 7 1.36 -50.99 37.80
C ARG A 7 0.94 -49.62 37.24
N ASP A 8 -0.14 -49.11 37.80
CA ASP A 8 -0.73 -47.82 37.41
C ASP A 8 -0.94 -47.66 35.89
N THR A 9 -0.04 -47.01 35.22
CA THR A 9 -0.11 -46.69 33.78
C THR A 9 0.93 -47.44 32.95
N MET A 10 1.71 -48.33 33.56
CA MET A 10 2.80 -49.01 32.90
C MET A 10 2.61 -50.53 32.91
N ILE A 11 2.66 -51.13 31.74
CA ILE A 11 2.65 -52.60 31.58
C ILE A 11 4.11 -53.01 31.32
N SER A 12 4.65 -53.81 32.23
CA SER A 12 5.99 -54.38 32.06
C SER A 12 5.94 -55.87 31.97
N GLY A 13 6.66 -56.42 31.02
CA GLY A 13 6.76 -57.87 30.79
C GLY A 13 8.23 -58.31 30.74
N SER A 14 8.57 -59.37 31.45
CA SER A 14 9.89 -60.01 31.33
C SER A 14 9.73 -61.45 30.90
N MET A 15 10.57 -61.83 29.92
CA MET A 15 10.67 -63.25 29.50
C MET A 15 11.74 -63.95 30.29
N LYS A 16 11.54 -65.21 30.60
CA LYS A 16 12.50 -66.03 31.30
C LYS A 16 13.67 -66.50 30.40
N ASP A 17 13.41 -66.67 29.10
CA ASP A 17 14.37 -67.10 28.12
C ASP A 17 14.51 -66.09 26.98
N SER A 18 15.68 -65.99 26.34
CA SER A 18 15.88 -65.14 25.16
C SER A 18 15.16 -65.74 23.93
N LEU A 19 14.58 -64.86 23.09
CA LEU A 19 13.97 -65.26 21.81
C LEU A 19 15.05 -65.91 20.90
N LYS A 20 14.72 -67.06 20.31
CA LYS A 20 15.55 -67.70 19.32
C LYS A 20 15.35 -67.04 17.95
N ASP A 21 16.34 -67.31 17.04
CA ASP A 21 16.26 -66.80 15.67
C ASP A 21 14.88 -67.14 15.03
N ARG A 22 14.21 -66.10 14.48
CA ARG A 22 12.86 -66.15 13.86
C ARG A 22 11.66 -66.33 14.82
N GLU A 23 11.87 -66.24 16.10
CA GLU A 23 10.74 -66.16 17.05
C GLU A 23 10.33 -64.68 17.23
N SER A 24 9.03 -64.43 17.24
CA SER A 24 8.47 -63.10 17.50
C SER A 24 7.51 -63.12 18.69
N LEU A 25 7.61 -62.10 19.53
CA LEU A 25 6.66 -61.89 20.62
C LEU A 25 5.52 -61.00 20.14
N LYS A 26 4.30 -61.51 20.09
CA LYS A 26 3.11 -60.71 19.84
C LYS A 26 2.34 -60.52 21.15
N MET A 27 2.24 -59.30 21.59
CA MET A 27 1.44 -58.90 22.74
C MET A 27 0.12 -58.28 22.25
N THR A 28 -1.00 -58.84 22.64
CA THR A 28 -2.32 -58.29 22.33
C THR A 28 -2.93 -57.82 23.63
N LEU A 29 -3.28 -56.55 23.71
CA LEU A 29 -3.95 -55.95 24.83
C LEU A 29 -5.41 -55.76 24.46
N GLU A 30 -6.28 -56.48 25.16
CA GLU A 30 -7.73 -56.30 25.03
C GLU A 30 -8.17 -55.17 26.01
N LEU A 31 -8.58 -54.07 25.43
CA LEU A 31 -9.10 -52.95 26.17
C LEU A 31 -10.62 -53.04 26.26
N PRO A 32 -11.24 -52.65 27.37
CA PRO A 32 -12.69 -52.64 27.50
C PRO A 32 -13.35 -51.89 26.37
N SER A 33 -14.52 -52.36 25.91
CA SER A 33 -15.30 -51.65 24.89
C SER A 33 -15.63 -50.24 25.39
N GLY A 34 -15.20 -49.21 24.61
CA GLY A 34 -15.38 -47.83 25.00
C GLY A 34 -14.17 -47.21 25.71
N TYR A 35 -13.03 -47.91 25.88
CA TYR A 35 -11.82 -47.36 26.48
C TYR A 35 -11.35 -46.05 25.84
N PHE A 36 -11.48 -45.94 24.52
CA PHE A 36 -11.20 -44.75 23.74
C PHE A 36 -12.44 -43.83 23.54
N SER A 37 -13.64 -44.26 23.92
CA SER A 37 -14.84 -43.42 23.76
C SER A 37 -14.91 -42.23 24.74
N GLY A 38 -14.08 -42.23 25.78
CA GLY A 38 -13.89 -41.07 26.68
C GLY A 38 -13.09 -39.93 26.07
N SER A 39 -12.52 -40.12 24.86
CA SER A 39 -11.94 -39.05 24.07
C SER A 39 -12.97 -38.27 23.24
N HIS A 40 -14.28 -38.47 23.50
CA HIS A 40 -15.30 -37.58 22.94
C HIS A 40 -14.98 -36.16 23.32
N ALA A 41 -14.51 -35.47 22.32
CA ALA A 41 -14.48 -34.03 22.19
C ALA A 41 -14.85 -33.34 23.51
N LYS A 42 -13.92 -33.29 24.45
CA LYS A 42 -13.93 -32.13 25.34
C LYS A 42 -14.04 -30.98 24.36
N TRP A 43 -15.17 -30.31 24.33
CA TRP A 43 -15.32 -29.04 23.67
C TRP A 43 -14.13 -28.23 24.15
N SER A 44 -13.04 -28.35 23.43
CA SER A 44 -11.76 -27.84 23.89
C SER A 44 -11.92 -26.33 23.91
N ALA A 45 -11.27 -25.66 24.83
CA ALA A 45 -11.21 -24.20 24.85
C ALA A 45 -10.81 -23.65 23.45
N ASN A 46 -10.16 -24.46 22.65
CA ASN A 46 -9.81 -24.20 21.26
C ASN A 46 -11.04 -23.97 20.36
N TRP A 47 -12.14 -24.73 20.53
CA TRP A 47 -13.34 -24.50 19.72
C TRP A 47 -13.98 -23.14 20.02
N LEU A 48 -14.06 -22.74 21.27
CA LEU A 48 -14.57 -21.40 21.65
C LEU A 48 -13.70 -20.28 21.04
N ALA A 49 -12.40 -20.44 21.09
CA ALA A 49 -11.48 -19.47 20.51
C ALA A 49 -11.54 -19.46 18.96
N THR A 50 -11.73 -20.61 18.31
CA THR A 50 -11.99 -20.68 16.86
C THR A 50 -13.28 -19.92 16.50
N VAL A 51 -14.36 -20.15 17.24
CA VAL A 51 -15.63 -19.42 17.06
C VAL A 51 -15.45 -17.93 17.27
N PHE A 52 -14.66 -17.55 18.28
CA PHE A 52 -14.37 -16.14 18.55
C PHE A 52 -13.58 -15.48 17.39
N VAL A 53 -12.58 -16.16 16.82
CA VAL A 53 -11.86 -15.66 15.63
C VAL A 53 -12.82 -15.50 14.46
N LEU A 54 -13.69 -16.49 14.19
CA LEU A 54 -14.69 -16.40 13.13
C LEU A 54 -15.65 -15.23 13.35
N LEU A 55 -16.09 -15.01 14.59
CA LEU A 55 -16.94 -13.88 14.96
C LEU A 55 -16.24 -12.54 14.66
N LEU A 56 -14.96 -12.40 15.03
CA LEU A 56 -14.18 -11.18 14.74
C LEU A 56 -14.06 -10.93 13.23
N ILE A 57 -13.82 -11.98 12.44
CA ILE A 57 -13.77 -11.89 10.99
C ILE A 57 -15.11 -11.45 10.42
N VAL A 58 -16.21 -12.06 10.86
CA VAL A 58 -17.56 -11.68 10.43
C VAL A 58 -17.87 -10.23 10.80
N LEU A 59 -17.53 -9.79 12.02
CA LEU A 59 -17.70 -8.41 12.45
C LEU A 59 -16.88 -7.44 11.57
N ALA A 60 -15.64 -7.79 11.24
CA ALA A 60 -14.79 -6.97 10.36
C ALA A 60 -15.38 -6.88 8.94
N LEU A 61 -15.90 -7.99 8.39
CA LEU A 61 -16.56 -8.01 7.08
C LEU A 61 -17.89 -7.25 7.07
N LEU A 62 -18.71 -7.36 8.11
CA LEU A 62 -19.94 -6.59 8.25
C LEU A 62 -19.64 -5.10 8.39
N TYR A 63 -18.64 -4.75 9.18
CA TYR A 63 -18.18 -3.37 9.31
C TYR A 63 -17.71 -2.82 7.95
N TRP A 64 -16.87 -3.57 7.22
CA TRP A 64 -16.45 -3.20 5.87
C TRP A 64 -17.64 -3.02 4.92
N ALA A 65 -18.56 -3.97 4.88
CA ALA A 65 -19.69 -3.94 3.96
C ALA A 65 -20.61 -2.72 4.19
N ARG A 66 -20.77 -2.29 5.45
CA ARG A 66 -21.65 -1.16 5.82
C ARG A 66 -20.95 0.20 5.70
N THR A 67 -19.68 0.28 6.07
CA THR A 67 -19.03 1.59 6.32
C THR A 67 -17.86 1.91 5.38
N LEU A 68 -17.21 0.90 4.79
CA LEU A 68 -16.02 1.09 3.97
C LEU A 68 -16.25 0.72 2.49
N ARG A 69 -17.23 -0.12 2.20
CA ARG A 69 -17.50 -0.56 0.84
C ARG A 69 -18.00 0.61 -0.02
N SER A 70 -17.24 0.90 -1.09
CA SER A 70 -17.62 1.90 -2.10
C SER A 70 -18.32 1.25 -3.30
N ALA A 71 -19.11 2.05 -4.04
CA ALA A 71 -19.67 1.64 -5.31
C ALA A 71 -18.55 1.27 -6.33
N ARG A 72 -18.87 0.43 -7.31
CA ARG A 72 -17.92 0.05 -8.36
C ARG A 72 -17.52 1.28 -9.17
N LEU A 73 -16.21 1.44 -9.35
CA LEU A 73 -15.67 2.48 -10.20
C LEU A 73 -15.97 2.19 -11.67
N ARG A 74 -16.49 3.19 -12.37
CA ARG A 74 -16.61 3.16 -13.83
C ARG A 74 -15.60 4.15 -14.41
N ALA A 75 -14.60 3.64 -15.12
CA ALA A 75 -13.65 4.48 -15.84
C ALA A 75 -14.39 5.19 -16.98
N SER A 76 -14.45 6.52 -16.93
CA SER A 76 -15.01 7.33 -18.01
C SER A 76 -13.89 7.64 -19.01
N ALA A 77 -14.05 7.26 -20.28
CA ALA A 77 -13.07 7.60 -21.31
C ALA A 77 -12.95 9.13 -21.41
N ARG A 78 -11.74 9.66 -21.19
CA ARG A 78 -11.52 11.11 -21.16
C ARG A 78 -10.13 11.43 -21.70
N MET A 79 -10.06 12.38 -22.64
CA MET A 79 -8.82 12.84 -23.26
C MET A 79 -8.12 13.94 -22.44
N LEU A 80 -8.89 14.68 -21.65
CA LEU A 80 -8.40 15.77 -20.83
C LEU A 80 -8.27 15.34 -19.35
N PRO A 81 -7.35 15.94 -18.58
CA PRO A 81 -7.27 15.69 -17.15
C PRO A 81 -8.59 16.03 -16.46
N PRO A 82 -8.90 15.40 -15.31
CA PRO A 82 -10.11 15.69 -14.55
C PRO A 82 -10.14 17.16 -14.12
N ASP A 83 -11.32 17.78 -14.21
CA ASP A 83 -11.48 19.15 -13.74
C ASP A 83 -11.16 19.24 -12.25
N SER A 84 -10.52 20.30 -11.82
CA SER A 84 -10.13 20.53 -10.42
C SER A 84 -9.11 19.55 -9.81
N VAL A 85 -8.55 18.58 -10.55
CA VAL A 85 -7.49 17.68 -10.08
C VAL A 85 -6.17 18.06 -10.73
N GLN A 86 -5.17 18.27 -9.89
CA GLN A 86 -3.84 18.67 -10.32
C GLN A 86 -2.88 17.48 -10.36
N PRO A 87 -1.79 17.54 -11.13
CA PRO A 87 -0.83 16.44 -11.20
C PRO A 87 -0.30 16.02 -9.83
N GLY A 88 0.01 17.01 -8.97
CA GLY A 88 0.49 16.75 -7.61
C GLY A 88 -0.48 15.99 -6.70
N ASP A 89 -1.78 16.03 -7.00
CA ASP A 89 -2.81 15.37 -6.22
C ASP A 89 -3.05 13.90 -6.65
N LEU A 90 -2.69 13.55 -7.89
CA LEU A 90 -3.01 12.26 -8.51
C LEU A 90 -2.50 11.03 -7.75
N PRO A 91 -1.26 11.01 -7.23
CA PRO A 91 -0.78 9.88 -6.43
C PRO A 91 -1.65 9.63 -5.20
N TYR A 92 -2.14 10.71 -4.57
CA TYR A 92 -3.02 10.60 -3.42
C TYR A 92 -4.41 10.10 -3.81
N LEU A 93 -4.99 10.60 -4.90
CA LEU A 93 -6.31 10.18 -5.36
C LEU A 93 -6.38 8.70 -5.72
N LEU A 94 -5.37 8.16 -6.39
CA LEU A 94 -5.37 6.79 -6.90
C LEU A 94 -4.94 5.75 -5.86
N CYS A 95 -3.86 6.03 -5.14
CA CYS A 95 -3.18 5.07 -4.28
C CYS A 95 -3.00 5.54 -2.83
N ARG A 96 -3.52 6.73 -2.47
CA ARG A 96 -3.27 7.39 -1.18
C ARG A 96 -1.77 7.54 -0.88
N GLU A 97 -0.98 7.68 -1.91
CA GLU A 97 0.42 8.05 -1.80
C GLU A 97 0.57 9.51 -1.38
N ARG A 98 1.78 9.86 -0.96
CA ARG A 98 2.09 11.26 -0.63
C ARG A 98 1.87 12.13 -1.88
N PRO A 99 1.19 13.28 -1.76
CA PRO A 99 1.09 14.25 -2.84
C PRO A 99 2.48 14.66 -3.33
N ASN A 100 2.63 14.81 -4.63
CA ASN A 100 3.90 15.20 -5.22
C ASN A 100 3.92 16.72 -5.46
N PHE A 101 4.65 17.43 -4.59
CA PHE A 101 4.76 18.90 -4.67
C PHE A 101 5.49 19.36 -5.94
N ASN A 102 6.50 18.60 -6.40
CA ASN A 102 7.25 18.96 -7.61
C ASN A 102 6.36 18.93 -8.85
N MET A 103 5.42 17.97 -8.93
CA MET A 103 4.42 17.93 -10.01
C MET A 103 3.45 19.12 -9.94
N LEU A 104 3.14 19.60 -8.75
CA LEU A 104 2.34 20.81 -8.57
C LEU A 104 3.09 22.06 -9.05
N VAL A 105 4.39 22.16 -8.74
CA VAL A 105 5.26 23.25 -9.21
C VAL A 105 5.37 23.23 -10.74
N CYS A 106 5.60 22.08 -11.35
CA CYS A 106 5.62 21.92 -12.81
C CYS A 106 4.27 22.30 -13.46
N TYR A 107 3.16 21.98 -12.80
CA TYR A 107 1.84 22.39 -13.25
C TYR A 107 1.65 23.91 -13.20
N TRP A 108 2.08 24.59 -12.14
CA TRP A 108 2.06 26.05 -12.09
C TRP A 108 2.94 26.67 -13.16
N ALA A 109 4.08 26.03 -13.45
CA ALA A 109 4.96 26.45 -14.54
C ALA A 109 4.28 26.31 -15.91
N SER A 110 3.64 25.17 -16.19
CA SER A 110 2.91 24.93 -17.44
C SER A 110 1.71 25.87 -17.66
N LEU A 111 1.22 26.49 -16.58
CA LEU A 111 0.17 27.52 -16.63
C LEU A 111 0.73 28.95 -16.73
N GLY A 112 2.05 29.12 -16.70
CA GLY A 112 2.71 30.42 -16.85
C GLY A 112 2.91 31.22 -15.56
N TYR A 113 2.59 30.67 -14.36
CA TYR A 113 2.79 31.39 -13.08
C TYR A 113 4.26 31.52 -12.70
N LEU A 114 5.06 30.52 -13.05
CA LEU A 114 6.50 30.51 -12.77
C LEU A 114 7.29 29.85 -13.93
N SER A 115 8.60 30.03 -13.92
CA SER A 115 9.53 29.27 -14.77
C SER A 115 10.54 28.52 -13.89
N ILE A 116 10.98 27.38 -14.40
CA ILE A 116 11.98 26.51 -13.79
C ILE A 116 13.25 26.65 -14.62
N PHE A 117 14.36 27.00 -13.98
CA PHE A 117 15.65 27.16 -14.65
C PHE A 117 16.72 26.36 -13.90
N VAL A 118 17.52 25.60 -14.65
CA VAL A 118 18.68 24.87 -14.10
C VAL A 118 19.95 25.64 -14.50
N ASN A 119 20.69 26.10 -13.51
CA ASN A 119 21.92 26.83 -13.77
C ASN A 119 23.10 25.86 -14.07
N GLU A 120 24.24 26.41 -14.54
CA GLU A 120 25.46 25.65 -14.84
C GLU A 120 25.99 24.80 -13.68
N LYS A 121 25.65 25.15 -12.43
CA LYS A 121 26.03 24.41 -11.21
C LYS A 121 25.05 23.28 -10.87
N GLY A 122 24.02 23.07 -11.69
CA GLY A 122 22.97 22.08 -11.43
C GLY A 122 21.96 22.49 -10.37
N ASN A 123 21.92 23.75 -9.93
CA ASN A 123 20.91 24.22 -8.98
C ASN A 123 19.62 24.58 -9.72
N VAL A 124 18.50 24.17 -9.14
CA VAL A 124 17.17 24.46 -9.69
C VAL A 124 16.64 25.76 -9.12
N ILE A 125 16.36 26.71 -9.98
CA ILE A 125 15.88 28.05 -9.64
C ILE A 125 14.47 28.21 -10.18
N LEU A 126 13.55 28.57 -9.29
CA LEU A 126 12.16 28.89 -9.62
C LEU A 126 12.03 30.42 -9.70
N ARG A 127 11.50 30.93 -10.80
CA ARG A 127 11.29 32.37 -10.98
C ARG A 127 9.80 32.63 -11.16
N ARG A 128 9.23 33.48 -10.33
CA ARG A 128 7.85 33.95 -10.45
C ARG A 128 7.69 34.78 -11.72
N ARG A 129 6.66 34.51 -12.49
CA ARG A 129 6.30 35.30 -13.68
C ARG A 129 5.05 36.15 -13.43
N VAL A 130 4.04 35.56 -12.81
CA VAL A 130 2.75 36.19 -12.53
C VAL A 130 2.30 35.81 -11.13
N GLU A 131 1.63 36.72 -10.43
CA GLU A 131 1.02 36.42 -9.16
C GLU A 131 -0.19 35.51 -9.34
N MET A 132 -0.36 34.57 -8.41
CA MET A 132 -1.48 33.64 -8.44
C MET A 132 -2.70 34.28 -7.78
N GLY A 133 -3.74 34.54 -8.57
CA GLY A 133 -4.97 35.15 -8.11
C GLY A 133 -6.01 34.15 -7.61
N ASN A 134 -7.25 34.66 -7.41
CA ASN A 134 -8.37 33.88 -6.86
C ASN A 134 -8.97 32.84 -7.82
N GLU A 135 -8.48 32.74 -9.06
CA GLU A 135 -8.86 31.75 -10.06
C GLU A 135 -8.39 30.32 -9.68
N ARG A 136 -7.48 30.24 -8.69
CA ARG A 136 -6.94 29.02 -8.17
C ARG A 136 -7.49 28.65 -6.80
N ARG A 137 -7.29 27.39 -6.38
CA ARG A 137 -7.69 26.94 -5.05
C ARG A 137 -6.95 27.73 -3.97
N ARG A 138 -7.64 28.10 -2.90
CA ARG A 138 -7.03 28.83 -1.76
C ARG A 138 -5.77 28.16 -1.22
N LEU A 139 -5.70 26.83 -1.26
CA LEU A 139 -4.50 26.10 -0.84
C LEU A 139 -3.32 26.38 -1.78
N GLU A 140 -3.56 26.42 -3.10
CA GLU A 140 -2.51 26.72 -4.08
C GLU A 140 -2.00 28.14 -3.93
N CYS A 141 -2.91 29.12 -3.84
CA CYS A 141 -2.52 30.52 -3.66
C CYS A 141 -1.64 30.70 -2.41
N ARG A 142 -2.02 30.02 -1.30
CA ARG A 142 -1.23 30.04 -0.07
C ARG A 142 0.16 29.41 -0.26
N LEU A 143 0.22 28.21 -0.85
CA LEU A 143 1.48 27.51 -1.08
C LEU A 143 2.38 28.31 -2.03
N PHE A 144 1.80 28.93 -3.06
CA PHE A 144 2.53 29.76 -4.02
C PHE A 144 3.09 31.02 -3.36
N SER A 145 2.29 31.74 -2.57
CA SER A 145 2.75 32.92 -1.82
C SER A 145 3.81 32.56 -0.77
N GLU A 146 3.69 31.41 -0.10
CA GLU A 146 4.71 30.92 0.84
C GLU A 146 6.02 30.54 0.14
N LEU A 147 5.94 30.01 -1.10
CA LEU A 147 7.10 29.60 -1.89
C LEU A 147 7.96 30.83 -2.26
N PHE A 148 7.37 31.89 -2.68
CA PHE A 148 8.09 33.10 -3.12
C PHE A 148 8.22 34.17 -2.02
N GLY A 149 7.20 34.35 -1.15
CA GLY A 149 7.12 35.45 -0.22
C GLY A 149 7.23 36.77 -0.97
N ASP A 150 8.12 37.65 -0.52
CA ASP A 150 8.38 38.97 -1.14
C ASP A 150 9.39 38.91 -2.30
N ASN A 151 9.97 37.72 -2.58
CA ASN A 151 10.97 37.53 -3.62
C ASN A 151 10.36 36.99 -4.90
N ASP A 152 10.94 37.33 -6.05
CA ASP A 152 10.55 36.76 -7.35
C ASP A 152 11.29 35.45 -7.69
N VAL A 153 12.28 35.09 -6.85
CA VAL A 153 13.13 33.93 -7.07
C VAL A 153 13.15 33.04 -5.84
N CYS A 154 13.02 31.74 -6.04
CA CYS A 154 13.15 30.71 -5.02
C CYS A 154 14.14 29.63 -5.48
N ASP A 155 15.14 29.33 -4.66
CA ASP A 155 16.03 28.19 -4.90
C ASP A 155 15.33 26.90 -4.43
N GLY A 156 15.33 25.87 -5.28
CA GLY A 156 14.77 24.55 -4.99
C GLY A 156 15.45 23.85 -3.81
N ALA A 157 16.69 24.18 -3.47
CA ALA A 157 17.38 23.66 -2.30
C ALA A 157 17.07 24.47 -1.01
N SER A 158 16.36 25.58 -1.10
CA SER A 158 16.09 26.49 0.02
C SER A 158 15.20 25.85 1.10
N LEU A 159 15.38 26.29 2.35
CA LEU A 159 14.52 25.89 3.47
C LEU A 159 13.05 26.31 3.24
N ARG A 160 12.82 27.38 2.49
CA ARG A 160 11.48 27.86 2.12
C ARG A 160 10.77 26.82 1.23
N TYR A 161 11.46 26.33 0.18
CA TYR A 161 10.94 25.28 -0.69
C TYR A 161 10.55 24.02 0.09
N LYS A 162 11.46 23.55 0.97
CA LYS A 162 11.23 22.38 1.82
C LYS A 162 10.02 22.51 2.72
N ARG A 163 9.88 23.67 3.39
CA ARG A 163 8.73 23.94 4.28
C ARG A 163 7.42 23.99 3.52
N THR A 164 7.40 24.62 2.35
CA THR A 164 6.20 24.69 1.50
C THR A 164 5.81 23.30 0.98
N ALA A 165 6.79 22.49 0.55
CA ALA A 165 6.58 21.11 0.15
C ALA A 165 5.99 20.26 1.30
N ALA A 166 6.57 20.36 2.49
CA ALA A 166 6.07 19.64 3.67
C ALA A 166 4.62 20.01 4.00
N ARG A 167 4.27 21.31 3.91
CA ARG A 167 2.88 21.77 4.10
C ARG A 167 1.93 21.26 3.01
N ALA A 168 2.36 21.25 1.76
CA ALA A 168 1.56 20.71 0.67
C ALA A 168 1.25 19.23 0.91
N ILE A 169 2.28 18.45 1.28
CA ILE A 169 2.15 17.01 1.58
C ILE A 169 1.19 16.76 2.76
N GLU A 170 1.17 17.64 3.77
CA GLU A 170 0.29 17.51 4.93
C GLU A 170 -1.15 17.96 4.65
N GLN A 171 -1.34 19.07 3.94
CA GLN A 171 -2.66 19.70 3.77
C GLN A 171 -3.48 19.10 2.63
N THR A 172 -2.84 18.63 1.54
CA THR A 172 -3.54 18.05 0.39
C THR A 172 -4.39 16.82 0.76
N PRO A 173 -3.92 15.86 1.58
CA PRO A 173 -4.75 14.75 2.04
C PRO A 173 -5.99 15.20 2.77
N ARG A 174 -5.87 16.16 3.69
CA ARG A 174 -7.02 16.70 4.45
C ARG A 174 -8.06 17.37 3.57
N TYR A 175 -7.62 18.05 2.50
CA TYR A 175 -8.50 18.67 1.52
C TYR A 175 -9.30 17.62 0.74
N TRP A 176 -8.61 16.55 0.29
CA TRP A 176 -9.22 15.52 -0.53
C TRP A 176 -10.05 14.53 0.28
N ASP A 177 -9.64 14.14 1.49
CA ASP A 177 -10.40 13.20 2.33
C ASP A 177 -11.82 13.69 2.61
N ARG A 178 -11.99 14.98 2.83
CA ARG A 178 -13.32 15.58 3.06
C ARG A 178 -14.23 15.57 1.83
N ARG A 179 -13.66 15.44 0.64
CA ARG A 179 -14.41 15.50 -0.64
C ARG A 179 -14.57 14.13 -1.26
N LEU A 180 -13.55 13.29 -1.17
CA LEU A 180 -13.55 11.98 -1.79
C LEU A 180 -14.36 10.95 -1.01
N TYR A 181 -14.50 11.13 0.31
CA TYR A 181 -15.16 10.17 1.17
C TYR A 181 -16.41 10.74 1.81
N GLU A 182 -17.39 9.86 2.03
CA GLU A 182 -18.62 10.23 2.75
C GLU A 182 -18.29 10.54 4.22
N LYS A 183 -19.05 11.45 4.82
CA LYS A 183 -18.95 11.74 6.27
C LYS A 183 -19.29 10.52 7.13
N SER A 184 -20.11 9.63 6.61
CA SER A 184 -20.50 8.35 7.21
C SER A 184 -19.46 7.24 7.03
N SER A 185 -18.36 7.53 6.33
CA SER A 185 -17.29 6.53 6.12
C SER A 185 -16.70 6.08 7.45
N GLY A 186 -16.66 4.77 7.66
CA GLY A 186 -16.07 4.17 8.84
C GLY A 186 -14.55 4.39 8.94
N ASN A 187 -14.04 4.26 10.16
CA ASN A 187 -12.61 4.34 10.40
C ASN A 187 -11.93 3.02 10.01
N ILE A 188 -10.98 3.09 9.07
CA ILE A 188 -10.23 1.91 8.63
C ILE A 188 -9.39 1.30 9.76
N VAL A 189 -8.96 2.11 10.75
CA VAL A 189 -8.19 1.66 11.91
C VAL A 189 -8.98 0.64 12.74
N LEU A 190 -10.30 0.78 12.84
CA LEU A 190 -11.14 -0.21 13.52
C LEU A 190 -11.07 -1.59 12.83
N MET A 191 -11.16 -1.60 11.50
CA MET A 191 -11.04 -2.84 10.72
C MET A 191 -9.64 -3.46 10.88
N GLN A 192 -8.59 -2.64 10.89
CA GLN A 192 -7.21 -3.10 11.15
C GLN A 192 -7.08 -3.70 12.56
N GLY A 193 -7.67 -3.07 13.56
CA GLY A 193 -7.67 -3.55 14.95
C GLY A 193 -8.41 -4.89 15.11
N LEU A 194 -9.60 -5.03 14.51
CA LEU A 194 -10.35 -6.29 14.53
C LEU A 194 -9.54 -7.43 13.85
N CYS A 195 -8.91 -7.13 12.71
CA CYS A 195 -8.08 -8.09 12.03
C CYS A 195 -6.83 -8.48 12.84
N ALA A 196 -6.15 -7.51 13.46
CA ALA A 196 -4.99 -7.76 14.30
C ALA A 196 -5.35 -8.59 15.54
N LEU A 197 -6.49 -8.30 16.17
CA LEU A 197 -6.99 -9.08 17.30
C LEU A 197 -7.32 -10.52 16.88
N ALA A 198 -8.00 -10.70 15.74
CA ALA A 198 -8.28 -12.04 15.21
C ALA A 198 -6.99 -12.84 14.96
N THR A 199 -5.96 -12.20 14.38
CA THR A 199 -4.66 -12.82 14.15
C THR A 199 -3.97 -13.19 15.47
N SER A 200 -4.03 -12.32 16.48
CA SER A 200 -3.47 -12.60 17.81
C SER A 200 -4.09 -13.82 18.48
N VAL A 201 -5.42 -13.95 18.39
CA VAL A 201 -6.13 -15.12 18.93
C VAL A 201 -5.81 -16.37 18.13
N ALA A 202 -5.71 -16.30 16.80
CA ALA A 202 -5.31 -17.42 15.95
C ALA A 202 -3.88 -17.91 16.26
N MET A 203 -2.95 -16.96 16.52
CA MET A 203 -1.57 -17.28 16.95
C MET A 203 -1.56 -18.02 18.29
N LEU A 204 -2.33 -17.53 19.25
CA LEU A 204 -2.49 -18.20 20.54
C LEU A 204 -3.04 -19.61 20.39
N LEU A 205 -4.08 -19.80 19.54
CA LEU A 205 -4.64 -21.10 19.23
C LEU A 205 -3.62 -22.07 18.64
N SER A 206 -2.93 -21.67 17.57
CA SER A 206 -1.93 -22.50 16.92
C SER A 206 -0.81 -22.90 17.89
N MET A 207 -0.33 -21.95 18.73
CA MET A 207 0.68 -22.25 19.74
C MET A 207 0.15 -23.15 20.86
N SER A 208 -1.13 -23.06 21.23
CA SER A 208 -1.73 -23.93 22.22
C SER A 208 -1.78 -25.41 21.80
N VAL A 209 -1.82 -25.65 20.48
CA VAL A 209 -1.76 -27.00 19.88
C VAL A 209 -0.33 -27.52 19.83
N ILE A 210 0.63 -26.68 19.45
CA ILE A 210 2.02 -27.06 19.20
C ILE A 210 2.78 -27.27 20.53
N LEU A 211 2.54 -26.40 21.52
CA LEU A 211 3.34 -26.41 22.76
C LEU A 211 2.85 -27.46 23.75
N PRO A 212 3.74 -28.32 24.26
CA PRO A 212 3.43 -29.25 25.34
C PRO A 212 3.12 -28.48 26.65
N VAL A 213 2.54 -29.18 27.62
CA VAL A 213 2.29 -28.62 28.95
C VAL A 213 3.62 -28.42 29.68
N MET A 214 4.04 -27.15 29.78
CA MET A 214 5.26 -26.73 30.46
C MET A 214 4.92 -25.68 31.53
N SER A 215 5.77 -25.52 32.55
CA SER A 215 5.58 -24.50 33.61
C SER A 215 5.48 -23.05 33.08
N ALA A 216 6.24 -22.73 32.00
CA ALA A 216 6.24 -21.42 31.35
C ALA A 216 5.23 -21.26 30.19
N ARG A 217 4.36 -22.24 29.95
CA ARG A 217 3.40 -22.25 28.82
C ARG A 217 2.58 -20.97 28.71
N GLY A 218 2.07 -20.48 29.82
CA GLY A 218 1.23 -19.27 29.85
C GLY A 218 1.95 -18.02 29.35
N LEU A 219 3.21 -17.83 29.73
CA LEU A 219 4.05 -16.72 29.29
C LEU A 219 4.32 -16.80 27.77
N VAL A 220 4.67 -17.99 27.29
CA VAL A 220 4.92 -18.20 25.86
C VAL A 220 3.67 -17.95 25.04
N LEU A 221 2.52 -18.45 25.42
CA LEU A 221 1.25 -18.19 24.75
C LEU A 221 0.90 -16.70 24.73
N PHE A 222 1.15 -15.99 25.81
CA PHE A 222 0.94 -14.54 25.88
C PHE A 222 1.86 -13.77 24.94
N LEU A 223 3.13 -14.16 24.82
CA LEU A 223 4.07 -13.56 23.88
C LEU A 223 3.63 -13.77 22.42
N PHE A 224 3.18 -14.97 22.07
CA PHE A 224 2.66 -15.24 20.73
C PHE A 224 1.35 -14.49 20.44
N PHE A 225 0.48 -14.33 21.43
CA PHE A 225 -0.68 -13.46 21.30
C PHE A 225 -0.28 -12.02 20.97
N LEU A 226 0.70 -11.45 21.67
CA LEU A 226 1.20 -10.10 21.38
C LEU A 226 1.87 -10.02 19.99
N LEU A 227 2.56 -11.07 19.55
CA LEU A 227 3.23 -11.12 18.24
C LEU A 227 2.23 -11.10 17.08
N GLY A 228 1.02 -11.58 17.26
CA GLY A 228 -0.03 -11.56 16.23
C GLY A 228 -0.39 -10.15 15.74
N ILE A 229 -0.34 -9.15 16.63
CA ILE A 229 -0.62 -7.75 16.26
C ILE A 229 0.37 -7.22 15.21
N PRO A 230 1.69 -7.18 15.47
CA PRO A 230 2.64 -6.67 14.50
C PRO A 230 2.69 -7.52 13.22
N MET A 231 2.52 -8.85 13.30
CA MET A 231 2.48 -9.69 12.11
C MET A 231 1.34 -9.32 11.17
N SER A 232 0.12 -9.14 11.69
CA SER A 232 -1.02 -8.68 10.90
C SER A 232 -0.76 -7.32 10.27
N LEU A 233 -0.22 -6.35 11.04
CA LEU A 233 0.08 -5.00 10.54
C LEU A 233 1.20 -5.01 9.48
N LEU A 234 2.22 -5.86 9.63
CA LEU A 234 3.29 -6.01 8.63
C LEU A 234 2.76 -6.56 7.32
N ILE A 235 1.85 -7.56 7.35
CA ILE A 235 1.21 -8.09 6.16
C ILE A 235 0.36 -7.01 5.47
N GLN A 236 -0.43 -6.26 6.23
CA GLN A 236 -1.22 -5.15 5.70
C GLN A 236 -0.34 -4.07 5.06
N ARG A 237 0.81 -3.77 5.68
CA ARG A 237 1.77 -2.83 5.13
C ARG A 237 2.46 -3.37 3.88
N ALA A 238 2.77 -4.66 3.82
CA ALA A 238 3.37 -5.30 2.65
C ALA A 238 2.46 -5.23 1.43
N VAL A 239 1.14 -5.42 1.59
CA VAL A 239 0.18 -5.25 0.49
C VAL A 239 0.25 -3.84 -0.09
N ARG A 240 0.39 -2.82 0.76
CA ARG A 240 0.60 -1.43 0.33
C ARG A 240 1.97 -1.24 -0.34
N ALA A 241 3.01 -1.88 0.19
CA ALA A 241 4.38 -1.80 -0.31
C ALA A 241 4.55 -2.37 -1.74
N ILE A 242 3.68 -3.30 -2.17
CA ILE A 242 3.63 -3.79 -3.55
C ILE A 242 3.40 -2.62 -4.53
N TYR A 243 2.51 -1.70 -4.19
CA TYR A 243 2.19 -0.54 -5.03
C TYR A 243 3.24 0.57 -4.92
N LEU A 244 3.83 0.75 -3.73
CA LEU A 244 4.84 1.77 -3.44
C LEU A 244 6.27 1.33 -3.79
N ARG A 245 6.46 0.07 -4.17
CA ARG A 245 7.78 -0.55 -4.44
C ARG A 245 8.75 -0.46 -3.25
N GLU A 246 8.23 -0.46 -2.03
CA GLU A 246 9.02 -0.44 -0.79
C GLU A 246 9.51 -1.85 -0.43
N VAL A 247 10.69 -2.23 -0.90
CA VAL A 247 11.24 -3.61 -0.79
C VAL A 247 11.34 -4.09 0.65
N LEU A 248 11.75 -3.22 1.59
CA LEU A 248 11.89 -3.58 3.00
C LEU A 248 10.57 -4.07 3.62
N TRP A 249 9.48 -3.32 3.43
CA TRP A 249 8.17 -3.68 3.98
C TRP A 249 7.57 -4.90 3.31
N LEU A 250 7.87 -5.10 2.04
CA LEU A 250 7.47 -6.29 1.30
C LEU A 250 8.18 -7.54 1.83
N ALA A 251 9.48 -7.45 2.11
CA ALA A 251 10.25 -8.55 2.70
C ALA A 251 9.74 -8.90 4.11
N LEU A 252 9.55 -7.90 4.99
CA LEU A 252 9.08 -8.13 6.36
C LEU A 252 7.65 -8.72 6.39
N GLY A 253 6.75 -8.20 5.57
CA GLY A 253 5.39 -8.72 5.49
C GLY A 253 5.32 -10.09 4.82
N GLY A 254 6.17 -10.36 3.83
CA GLY A 254 6.31 -11.68 3.21
C GLY A 254 6.82 -12.72 4.21
N LEU A 255 7.82 -12.37 5.02
CA LEU A 255 8.31 -13.22 6.11
C LEU A 255 7.22 -13.50 7.15
N SER A 256 6.43 -12.48 7.51
CA SER A 256 5.30 -12.63 8.44
C SER A 256 4.22 -13.55 7.87
N ALA A 257 3.89 -13.42 6.57
CA ALA A 257 2.93 -14.28 5.90
C ALA A 257 3.43 -15.74 5.82
N LEU A 258 4.71 -15.94 5.51
CA LEU A 258 5.35 -17.27 5.50
C LEU A 258 5.29 -17.93 6.88
N ALA A 259 5.62 -17.18 7.94
CA ALA A 259 5.54 -17.67 9.31
C ALA A 259 4.10 -18.11 9.66
N MET A 260 3.07 -17.35 9.25
CA MET A 260 1.67 -17.76 9.46
C MET A 260 1.31 -19.03 8.70
N VAL A 261 1.81 -19.23 7.48
CA VAL A 261 1.57 -20.47 6.70
C VAL A 261 2.24 -21.67 7.35
N VAL A 262 3.48 -21.51 7.85
CA VAL A 262 4.19 -22.58 8.58
C VAL A 262 3.43 -22.94 9.86
N LEU A 263 2.98 -21.95 10.63
CA LEU A 263 2.18 -22.19 11.83
C LEU A 263 0.81 -22.80 11.54
N ALA A 264 0.21 -22.49 10.40
CA ALA A 264 -1.02 -23.15 9.93
C ALA A 264 -0.81 -24.65 9.70
N GLY A 265 0.33 -25.05 9.14
CA GLY A 265 0.66 -26.46 8.93
C GLY A 265 0.92 -27.24 10.21
N ALA A 266 1.43 -26.58 11.26
CA ALA A 266 1.77 -27.20 12.55
C ALA A 266 0.66 -27.11 13.61
N GLY A 267 -0.26 -26.14 13.50
CA GLY A 267 -1.29 -25.84 14.47
C GLY A 267 -2.70 -25.81 13.88
N ASP A 268 -3.45 -24.73 14.11
CA ASP A 268 -4.82 -24.54 13.57
C ASP A 268 -4.78 -23.87 12.19
N ALA A 269 -4.82 -24.70 11.15
CA ALA A 269 -4.76 -24.26 9.76
C ALA A 269 -5.91 -23.32 9.38
N LEU A 270 -7.14 -23.59 9.84
CA LEU A 270 -8.33 -22.85 9.43
C LEU A 270 -8.25 -21.38 9.87
N THR A 271 -8.03 -21.14 11.16
CA THR A 271 -8.02 -19.77 11.71
C THR A 271 -6.81 -18.98 11.18
N MET A 272 -5.65 -19.61 11.06
CA MET A 272 -4.43 -18.96 10.55
C MET A 272 -4.56 -18.53 9.08
N LEU A 273 -5.09 -19.39 8.20
CA LEU A 273 -5.29 -19.03 6.79
C LEU A 273 -6.39 -17.99 6.61
N LEU A 274 -7.47 -18.05 7.38
CA LEU A 274 -8.53 -17.05 7.33
C LEU A 274 -8.04 -15.68 7.82
N THR A 275 -7.27 -15.62 8.91
CA THR A 275 -6.71 -14.36 9.41
C THR A 275 -5.63 -13.80 8.49
N LEU A 276 -4.85 -14.65 7.82
CA LEU A 276 -3.92 -14.25 6.76
C LEU A 276 -4.68 -13.60 5.58
N ALA A 277 -5.72 -14.26 5.09
CA ALA A 277 -6.57 -13.72 4.01
C ALA A 277 -7.21 -12.39 4.40
N MET A 278 -7.71 -12.27 5.65
CA MET A 278 -8.26 -11.02 6.18
C MET A 278 -7.21 -9.93 6.32
N SER A 279 -5.97 -10.25 6.70
CA SER A 279 -4.88 -9.29 6.78
C SER A 279 -4.52 -8.74 5.40
N VAL A 280 -4.45 -9.60 4.38
CA VAL A 280 -4.25 -9.18 2.98
C VAL A 280 -5.41 -8.32 2.49
N PHE A 281 -6.66 -8.72 2.74
CA PHE A 281 -7.85 -7.97 2.36
C PHE A 281 -7.90 -6.59 3.04
N THR A 282 -7.59 -6.52 4.34
CA THR A 282 -7.53 -5.27 5.08
C THR A 282 -6.41 -4.36 4.53
N GLY A 283 -5.24 -4.92 4.22
CA GLY A 283 -4.16 -4.22 3.56
C GLY A 283 -4.57 -3.63 2.21
N TRP A 284 -5.27 -4.40 1.39
CA TRP A 284 -5.83 -3.92 0.12
C TRP A 284 -6.86 -2.79 0.35
N GLN A 285 -7.73 -2.90 1.36
CA GLN A 285 -8.70 -1.85 1.69
C GLN A 285 -8.03 -0.54 2.11
N THR A 286 -6.85 -0.59 2.75
CA THR A 286 -6.11 0.63 3.13
C THR A 286 -5.69 1.49 1.92
N LEU A 287 -5.47 0.87 0.76
CA LEU A 287 -5.18 1.58 -0.49
C LEU A 287 -6.40 2.35 -1.02
N HIS A 288 -7.59 1.81 -0.81
CA HIS A 288 -8.83 2.38 -1.34
C HIS A 288 -9.48 3.41 -0.39
N GLY A 289 -9.01 3.47 0.85
CA GLY A 289 -9.53 4.37 1.86
C GLY A 289 -10.92 4.01 2.37
N GLY A 290 -11.71 5.02 2.74
CA GLY A 290 -13.07 4.87 3.22
C GLY A 290 -14.12 4.71 2.11
N LYS A 291 -15.40 4.79 2.49
CA LYS A 291 -16.52 4.80 1.54
C LYS A 291 -16.48 6.08 0.73
N ARG A 292 -16.31 5.95 -0.58
CA ARG A 292 -16.22 7.09 -1.49
C ARG A 292 -17.55 7.78 -1.65
N SER A 293 -17.50 9.13 -1.72
CA SER A 293 -18.62 9.96 -2.13
C SER A 293 -18.91 9.81 -3.63
N GLU A 294 -20.04 10.30 -4.10
CA GLU A 294 -20.37 10.33 -5.53
C GLU A 294 -19.32 11.14 -6.32
N LEU A 295 -18.93 12.31 -5.81
CA LEU A 295 -17.86 13.12 -6.37
C LEU A 295 -16.53 12.35 -6.40
N GLY A 296 -16.20 11.62 -5.32
CA GLY A 296 -15.00 10.78 -5.25
C GLY A 296 -15.00 9.68 -6.32
N ASN A 297 -16.12 8.99 -6.52
CA ASN A 297 -16.25 7.98 -7.57
C ASN A 297 -16.11 8.60 -8.97
N GLN A 298 -16.69 9.77 -9.20
CA GLN A 298 -16.60 10.49 -10.48
C GLN A 298 -15.15 10.90 -10.77
N LEU A 299 -14.48 11.58 -9.85
CA LEU A 299 -13.12 12.07 -10.05
C LEU A 299 -12.12 10.94 -10.24
N ILE A 300 -12.20 9.88 -9.43
CA ILE A 300 -11.33 8.70 -9.59
C ILE A 300 -11.63 7.99 -10.91
N GLY A 301 -12.90 7.84 -11.29
CA GLY A 301 -13.32 7.27 -12.57
C GLY A 301 -12.78 8.06 -13.77
N GLN A 302 -12.85 9.39 -13.73
CA GLN A 302 -12.26 10.28 -14.74
C GLN A 302 -10.74 10.17 -14.79
N THR A 303 -10.07 10.11 -13.63
CA THR A 303 -8.61 9.94 -13.54
C THR A 303 -8.16 8.62 -14.15
N LEU A 304 -8.86 7.54 -13.88
CA LEU A 304 -8.59 6.22 -14.47
C LEU A 304 -8.83 6.22 -15.98
N GLY A 305 -9.88 6.90 -16.46
CA GLY A 305 -10.16 7.09 -17.87
C GLY A 305 -9.06 7.88 -18.58
N PHE A 306 -8.61 8.96 -17.98
CA PHE A 306 -7.50 9.77 -18.48
C PHE A 306 -6.16 8.99 -18.46
N ARG A 307 -5.86 8.24 -17.41
CA ARG A 307 -4.72 7.34 -17.37
C ARG A 307 -4.74 6.32 -18.52
N LYS A 308 -5.92 5.72 -18.77
CA LYS A 308 -6.12 4.78 -19.88
C LYS A 308 -5.88 5.46 -21.24
N TYR A 309 -6.35 6.69 -21.41
CA TYR A 309 -6.06 7.48 -22.61
C TYR A 309 -4.56 7.70 -22.76
N LEU A 310 -3.88 8.25 -21.76
CA LEU A 310 -2.42 8.44 -21.79
C LEU A 310 -1.66 7.15 -22.04
N SER A 311 -2.15 5.99 -21.58
CA SER A 311 -1.48 4.70 -21.82
C SER A 311 -1.74 4.08 -23.19
N LYS A 312 -2.85 4.44 -23.88
CA LYS A 312 -3.31 3.77 -25.12
C LYS A 312 -3.47 4.70 -26.33
N ALA A 313 -3.23 6.01 -26.18
CA ALA A 313 -3.32 6.92 -27.33
C ALA A 313 -2.38 6.45 -28.46
N SER A 314 -2.85 6.49 -29.70
CA SER A 314 -2.03 6.14 -30.85
C SER A 314 -1.02 7.25 -31.17
N ASP A 315 0.11 6.88 -31.79
CA ASP A 315 1.16 7.82 -32.18
C ASP A 315 0.61 8.88 -33.15
N SER A 316 -0.21 8.49 -34.11
CA SER A 316 -0.87 9.41 -35.04
C SER A 316 -1.78 10.44 -34.33
N HIS A 317 -2.45 10.05 -33.26
CA HIS A 317 -3.26 10.99 -32.47
C HIS A 317 -2.38 11.98 -31.68
N THR A 318 -1.30 11.50 -31.10
CA THR A 318 -0.32 12.33 -30.37
C THR A 318 0.35 13.35 -31.30
N GLU A 319 0.74 12.95 -32.50
CA GLU A 319 1.28 13.86 -33.49
C GLU A 319 0.28 14.93 -33.95
N MET A 320 -0.97 14.53 -34.18
CA MET A 320 -2.03 15.47 -34.52
C MET A 320 -2.25 16.52 -33.42
N MET A 321 -2.23 16.11 -32.15
CA MET A 321 -2.38 17.02 -31.03
C MET A 321 -1.17 17.95 -30.89
N LEU A 322 0.04 17.45 -31.12
CA LEU A 322 1.27 18.26 -31.09
C LEU A 322 1.28 19.31 -32.22
N ARG A 323 0.84 18.95 -33.44
CA ARG A 323 0.70 19.91 -34.55
C ARG A 323 -0.33 21.00 -34.27
N ARG A 324 -1.33 20.72 -33.43
CA ARG A 324 -2.36 21.69 -33.05
C ARG A 324 -1.92 22.59 -31.90
N ASP A 325 -1.11 22.07 -30.98
CA ASP A 325 -0.60 22.78 -29.81
C ASP A 325 0.84 22.31 -29.57
N GLY A 326 1.84 23.10 -29.98
CA GLY A 326 3.26 22.78 -29.82
C GLY A 326 3.67 22.54 -28.35
N GLN A 327 2.92 23.11 -27.39
CA GLN A 327 3.13 22.91 -25.97
C GLN A 327 2.36 21.71 -25.37
N TYR A 328 1.66 20.92 -26.20
CA TYR A 328 0.84 19.78 -25.75
C TYR A 328 1.62 18.77 -24.91
N PHE A 329 2.83 18.41 -25.36
CA PHE A 329 3.73 17.51 -24.64
C PHE A 329 4.01 18.02 -23.22
N TYR A 330 4.42 19.27 -23.09
CA TYR A 330 4.83 19.88 -21.82
C TYR A 330 3.66 20.10 -20.85
N LYS A 331 2.45 20.35 -21.38
CA LYS A 331 1.23 20.49 -20.56
C LYS A 331 0.78 19.18 -19.92
N LEU A 332 0.96 18.06 -20.65
CA LEU A 332 0.53 16.74 -20.16
C LEU A 332 1.62 15.96 -19.43
N LEU A 333 2.90 16.29 -19.64
CA LEU A 333 4.02 15.60 -19.02
C LEU A 333 3.94 15.50 -17.49
N PRO A 334 3.61 16.57 -16.73
CA PRO A 334 3.45 16.48 -15.26
C PRO A 334 2.33 15.50 -14.85
N TYR A 335 1.25 15.42 -15.63
CA TYR A 335 0.16 14.46 -15.39
C TYR A 335 0.60 13.03 -15.70
N ALA A 336 1.30 12.82 -16.82
CA ALA A 336 1.79 11.51 -17.20
C ALA A 336 2.78 10.97 -16.16
N GLU A 337 3.71 11.80 -15.67
CA GLU A 337 4.67 11.44 -14.63
C GLU A 337 3.96 11.11 -13.30
N ALA A 338 3.02 11.95 -12.86
CA ALA A 338 2.25 11.71 -11.65
C ALA A 338 1.40 10.42 -11.70
N LEU A 339 1.04 9.95 -12.90
CA LEU A 339 0.33 8.69 -13.14
C LEU A 339 1.27 7.49 -13.35
N GLY A 340 2.58 7.68 -13.26
CA GLY A 340 3.60 6.66 -13.50
C GLY A 340 3.74 6.25 -14.97
N LEU A 341 3.34 7.12 -15.89
CA LEU A 341 3.37 6.90 -17.33
C LEU A 341 4.35 7.83 -18.07
N GLY A 342 5.17 8.64 -17.35
CA GLY A 342 6.02 9.67 -17.94
C GLY A 342 6.94 9.14 -19.02
N ALA A 343 7.71 8.08 -18.74
CA ALA A 343 8.60 7.46 -19.70
C ALA A 343 7.85 6.89 -20.92
N GLN A 344 6.72 6.21 -20.69
CA GLN A 344 5.90 5.67 -21.77
C GLN A 344 5.27 6.77 -22.62
N PHE A 345 4.87 7.88 -21.99
CA PHE A 345 4.32 9.04 -22.67
C PHE A 345 5.38 9.74 -23.51
N ALA A 346 6.58 9.97 -22.97
CA ALA A 346 7.69 10.59 -23.72
C ALA A 346 8.15 9.73 -24.91
N ALA A 347 8.24 8.41 -24.72
CA ALA A 347 8.66 7.47 -25.77
C ALA A 347 7.74 7.49 -27.02
N ARG A 348 6.48 7.91 -26.89
CA ARG A 348 5.55 8.00 -28.03
C ARG A 348 5.83 9.14 -28.98
N PHE A 349 6.49 10.17 -28.50
CA PHE A 349 6.92 11.26 -29.35
C PHE A 349 8.24 10.93 -30.07
N GLY A 350 8.92 9.84 -29.65
CA GLY A 350 10.15 9.34 -30.25
C GLY A 350 11.20 10.43 -30.40
N ASP A 351 11.74 10.55 -31.60
CA ASP A 351 12.74 11.56 -31.98
C ASP A 351 12.09 12.85 -32.55
N THR A 352 10.78 13.04 -32.33
CA THR A 352 10.09 14.24 -32.79
C THR A 352 10.74 15.47 -32.15
N GLU A 353 11.13 16.42 -32.96
CA GLU A 353 11.63 17.70 -32.49
C GLU A 353 10.47 18.52 -31.93
N LEU A 354 10.60 18.93 -30.66
CA LEU A 354 9.62 19.70 -29.96
C LEU A 354 9.94 21.20 -30.04
N GLU A 355 8.92 22.03 -30.04
CA GLU A 355 9.10 23.46 -29.80
C GLU A 355 9.79 23.71 -28.44
N PRO A 356 10.53 24.83 -28.30
CA PRO A 356 11.12 25.17 -27.00
C PRO A 356 10.05 25.22 -25.89
N CYS A 357 10.41 24.69 -24.70
CA CYS A 357 9.51 24.70 -23.57
C CYS A 357 9.39 26.11 -22.98
N ASP A 358 8.17 26.64 -22.87
CA ASP A 358 7.95 28.01 -22.38
C ASP A 358 8.31 28.20 -20.89
N TRP A 359 8.32 27.14 -20.12
CA TRP A 359 8.43 27.25 -18.66
C TRP A 359 9.66 26.54 -18.06
N TYR A 360 10.40 25.77 -18.88
CA TYR A 360 11.59 25.05 -18.43
C TYR A 360 12.78 25.46 -19.31
N GLY A 361 13.89 25.82 -18.69
CA GLY A 361 15.14 26.20 -19.38
C GLY A 361 16.37 25.67 -18.63
N GLU A 362 17.41 25.42 -19.40
CA GLU A 362 18.74 25.05 -18.91
C GLU A 362 19.78 26.02 -19.44
N ALA A 363 20.91 26.14 -18.72
CA ALA A 363 22.02 27.01 -19.16
C ALA A 363 22.66 26.53 -20.47
N ASN A 364 22.61 25.21 -20.74
CA ASN A 364 23.11 24.64 -21.99
C ASN A 364 21.91 24.28 -22.89
N GLU A 365 21.75 24.98 -23.97
CA GLU A 365 20.74 24.67 -24.99
C GLU A 365 21.09 23.36 -25.70
N LEU A 366 20.31 22.32 -25.45
CA LEU A 366 20.39 21.01 -26.09
C LEU A 366 19.16 20.79 -27.01
N PRO A 367 19.27 19.95 -28.04
CA PRO A 367 18.15 19.65 -28.92
C PRO A 367 16.90 19.19 -28.11
N ASN A 368 15.75 19.77 -28.42
CA ASN A 368 14.49 19.49 -27.74
C ASN A 368 13.78 18.23 -28.29
N GLN A 369 14.49 17.11 -28.32
CA GLN A 369 13.84 15.82 -28.57
C GLN A 369 13.10 15.34 -27.27
N ALA A 370 11.91 14.78 -27.44
CA ALA A 370 11.04 14.41 -26.33
C ALA A 370 11.72 13.50 -25.28
N GLY A 371 12.47 12.49 -25.73
CA GLY A 371 13.19 11.58 -24.84
C GLY A 371 14.34 12.26 -24.08
N GLY A 372 15.11 13.10 -24.79
CA GLY A 372 16.19 13.88 -24.17
C GLY A 372 15.68 14.91 -23.16
N PHE A 373 14.62 15.63 -23.51
CA PHE A 373 13.94 16.55 -22.60
C PHE A 373 13.43 15.83 -21.34
N TYR A 374 12.74 14.71 -21.51
CA TYR A 374 12.19 13.93 -20.37
C TYR A 374 13.28 13.48 -19.42
N SER A 375 14.42 13.00 -19.92
CA SER A 375 15.54 12.56 -19.09
C SER A 375 16.10 13.71 -18.23
N ARG A 376 16.38 14.86 -18.83
CA ARG A 376 16.89 16.04 -18.13
C ARG A 376 15.89 16.60 -17.11
N TRP A 377 14.63 16.73 -17.53
CA TRP A 377 13.56 17.18 -16.64
C TRP A 377 13.41 16.26 -15.43
N ARG A 378 13.54 14.94 -15.63
CA ARG A 378 13.49 13.96 -14.54
C ARG A 378 14.68 14.06 -13.59
N GLU A 379 15.88 14.35 -14.10
CA GLU A 379 17.05 14.65 -13.26
C GLU A 379 16.80 15.89 -12.41
N THR A 380 16.22 16.94 -12.97
CA THR A 380 15.81 18.13 -12.23
C THR A 380 14.81 17.81 -11.10
N LEU A 381 13.82 16.97 -11.38
CA LEU A 381 12.89 16.51 -10.35
C LEU A 381 13.59 15.72 -9.25
N ALA A 382 14.54 14.87 -9.59
CA ALA A 382 15.31 14.11 -8.60
C ALA A 382 16.13 15.03 -7.68
N LEU A 383 16.71 16.13 -8.20
CA LEU A 383 17.39 17.15 -7.40
C LEU A 383 16.43 17.83 -6.41
N LEU A 384 15.21 18.16 -6.87
CA LEU A 384 14.17 18.75 -6.01
C LEU A 384 13.69 17.74 -4.94
N ASP A 385 13.53 16.47 -5.28
CA ASP A 385 13.13 15.41 -4.33
C ASP A 385 14.19 15.20 -3.25
N VAL A 386 15.46 15.10 -3.61
CA VAL A 386 16.57 15.00 -2.65
C VAL A 386 16.60 16.21 -1.72
N SER A 387 16.27 17.39 -2.22
CA SER A 387 16.21 18.61 -1.40
C SER A 387 15.07 18.57 -0.37
N ILE A 388 13.96 17.95 -0.66
CA ILE A 388 12.81 17.79 0.26
C ILE A 388 13.10 16.75 1.34
N LEU A 389 13.83 15.68 1.00
CA LEU A 389 14.10 14.55 1.90
C LEU A 389 15.23 14.83 2.91
N LYS A 390 16.11 15.76 2.61
CA LYS A 390 17.17 16.24 3.52
C LYS A 390 16.69 17.39 4.41
#